data_d4f227b0250592cb3679d734be3b7350
#
_entry.id   d4f227b0250592cb3679d734be3b7350
#
_cell.length_a   1.000
_cell.length_b   1.000
_cell.length_c   1.000
_cell.angle_alpha   90.00
_cell.angle_beta   90.00
_cell.angle_gamma   90.00
#
_symmetry.space_group_name_H-M   'P 1'
#
loop_
_entity.id
_entity.type
_entity.pdbx_description
1 polymer ?
#
loop_
_entity_poly.entity_id
_entity_poly.type
_entity_poly.pdbx_seq_one_letter_code
_entity_poly.pdbx_strand_id
1 'polypeptide(L)'
;MITLNAKEYLSQVQEKERQVKRQKDYIARLKETLDVAGVRYDKEVVQSSPEPDPMAKVFSKICEEEKKLEKLMRECSDFRLMVMEEINLLDNFVYRKLLFMVYIHGMNLAEYSKSENYSYGYIRNMHIKALKQFEEKFL
;
A
#
# COMPACT_ATOMS: atom_id res chain seq x y z
N MET A 1 -2.29 26.69 -6.36
CA MET A 1 -2.32 25.32 -6.93
C MET A 1 -1.16 24.53 -6.34
N ILE A 2 -1.48 23.45 -5.66
CA ILE A 2 -0.45 22.62 -5.02
C ILE A 2 0.03 21.61 -6.04
N THR A 3 1.31 21.71 -6.40
CA THR A 3 1.93 20.75 -7.31
C THR A 3 2.66 19.74 -6.45
N LEU A 4 2.34 18.46 -6.60
CA LEU A 4 3.08 17.40 -5.93
C LEU A 4 4.50 17.37 -6.49
N ASN A 5 5.49 17.27 -5.62
CA ASN A 5 6.84 17.00 -6.08
C ASN A 5 6.99 15.51 -6.36
N ALA A 6 8.05 15.14 -7.07
CA ALA A 6 8.28 13.76 -7.48
C ALA A 6 8.34 12.81 -6.29
N LYS A 7 8.99 13.22 -5.20
CA LYS A 7 9.12 12.37 -4.02
C LYS A 7 7.76 12.05 -3.40
N GLU A 8 6.91 13.06 -3.25
CA GLU A 8 5.56 12.86 -2.72
C GLU A 8 4.72 11.97 -3.63
N TYR A 9 4.81 12.21 -4.92
CA TYR A 9 4.07 11.44 -5.91
C TYR A 9 4.47 9.96 -5.87
N LEU A 10 5.76 9.69 -5.96
CA LEU A 10 6.27 8.32 -5.97
C LEU A 10 6.06 7.60 -4.64
N SER A 11 6.13 8.34 -3.53
CA SER A 11 5.92 7.75 -2.20
C SER A 11 4.49 7.26 -2.01
N GLN A 12 3.54 7.72 -2.81
CA GLN A 12 2.16 7.27 -2.72
C GLN A 12 2.00 5.78 -3.03
N VAL A 13 2.91 5.20 -3.80
CA VAL A 13 2.88 3.75 -4.09
C VAL A 13 2.92 2.97 -2.78
N GLN A 14 3.90 3.28 -1.93
CA GLN A 14 4.06 2.59 -0.66
C GLN A 14 2.98 2.95 0.34
N GLU A 15 2.51 4.18 0.31
CA GLU A 15 1.40 4.59 1.17
C GLU A 15 0.13 3.79 0.84
N LYS A 16 -0.16 3.60 -0.43
CA LYS A 16 -1.30 2.78 -0.84
C LYS A 16 -1.13 1.32 -0.43
N GLU A 17 0.08 0.80 -0.53
CA GLU A 17 0.37 -0.57 -0.08
C GLU A 17 0.17 -0.71 1.43
N ARG A 18 0.56 0.30 2.21
CA ARG A 18 0.32 0.31 3.65
C ARG A 18 -1.17 0.36 3.98
N GLN A 19 -1.95 1.12 3.22
CA GLN A 19 -3.39 1.17 3.41
C GLN A 19 -4.04 -0.19 3.17
N VAL A 20 -3.61 -0.90 2.12
CA VAL A 20 -4.08 -2.25 1.84
C VAL A 20 -3.75 -3.18 3.00
N LYS A 21 -2.53 -3.11 3.50
CA LYS A 21 -2.11 -3.95 4.61
C LYS A 21 -2.91 -3.68 5.88
N ARG A 22 -3.13 -2.41 6.21
CA ARG A 22 -3.94 -2.03 7.37
C ARG A 22 -5.37 -2.57 7.25
N GLN A 23 -5.93 -2.49 6.07
CA GLN A 23 -7.28 -2.98 5.83
C GLN A 23 -7.37 -4.51 5.98
N LYS A 24 -6.36 -5.22 5.47
CA LYS A 24 -6.28 -6.68 5.65
C LYS A 24 -6.19 -7.05 7.13
N ASP A 25 -5.37 -6.33 7.89
CA ASP A 25 -5.21 -6.57 9.31
C ASP A 25 -6.51 -6.32 10.07
N TYR A 26 -7.21 -5.25 9.72
CA TYR A 26 -8.49 -4.93 10.33
C TYR A 26 -9.52 -6.04 10.10
N ILE A 27 -9.60 -6.53 8.86
CA ILE A 27 -10.51 -7.63 8.52
C ILE A 27 -10.13 -8.90 9.28
N ALA A 28 -8.84 -9.19 9.42
CA ALA A 28 -8.39 -10.35 10.18
C ALA A 28 -8.86 -10.27 11.63
N ARG A 29 -8.81 -9.09 12.23
CA ARG A 29 -9.28 -8.88 13.60
C ARG A 29 -10.81 -9.03 13.71
N LEU A 30 -11.54 -8.57 12.70
CA LEU A 30 -12.99 -8.78 12.67
C LEU A 30 -13.32 -10.27 12.58
N LYS A 31 -12.56 -11.02 11.79
CA LYS A 31 -12.76 -12.46 11.68
C LYS A 31 -12.45 -13.19 12.98
N GLU A 32 -11.43 -12.74 13.71
CA GLU A 32 -11.16 -13.28 15.05
C GLU A 32 -12.34 -13.05 15.99
N THR A 33 -12.93 -11.87 15.94
CA THR A 33 -14.12 -11.55 16.75
C THR A 33 -15.28 -12.45 16.39
N LEU A 34 -15.48 -12.73 15.10
CA LEU A 34 -16.53 -13.63 14.64
C LEU A 34 -16.30 -15.04 15.15
N ASP A 35 -15.07 -15.53 15.12
CA ASP A 35 -14.74 -16.87 15.61
C ASP A 35 -15.05 -17.02 17.09
N VAL A 36 -14.65 -16.01 17.88
CA VAL A 36 -14.93 -16.00 19.32
C VAL A 36 -16.43 -15.94 19.59
N ALA A 37 -17.13 -15.07 18.86
CA ALA A 37 -18.59 -14.95 19.01
C ALA A 37 -19.30 -16.24 18.59
N GLY A 38 -18.79 -16.90 17.55
CA GLY A 38 -19.32 -18.18 17.10
C GLY A 38 -19.23 -19.27 18.16
N VAL A 39 -18.08 -19.35 18.83
CA VAL A 39 -17.89 -20.31 19.91
C VAL A 39 -18.86 -20.06 21.07
N ARG A 40 -19.04 -18.79 21.44
CA ARG A 40 -19.98 -18.43 22.51
C ARG A 40 -21.43 -18.71 22.09
N TYR A 41 -21.72 -18.42 20.83
CA TYR A 41 -23.06 -18.52 20.32
C TYR A 41 -23.55 -19.97 20.30
N ASP A 42 -22.66 -20.88 19.96
CA ASP A 42 -23.00 -22.29 19.93
C ASP A 42 -23.46 -22.83 21.28
N LYS A 43 -23.04 -22.20 22.36
CA LYS A 43 -23.39 -22.64 23.70
C LYS A 43 -24.73 -22.11 24.18
N GLU A 44 -25.19 -21.04 23.56
CA GLU A 44 -26.44 -20.44 23.98
C GLU A 44 -27.45 -20.63 22.92
N VAL A 45 -28.31 -21.51 23.16
CA VAL A 45 -29.32 -21.77 22.22
C VAL A 45 -30.41 -20.83 22.37
N VAL A 46 -30.71 -20.02 21.49
CA VAL A 46 -31.64 -19.36 21.60
C VAL A 46 -32.46 -18.62 21.47
N GLN A 47 -32.93 -17.95 21.12
CA GLN A 47 -33.88 -17.25 21.37
C GLN A 47 -34.27 -16.36 20.44
N SER A 48 -35.25 -16.17 20.05
CA SER A 48 -35.78 -15.24 19.13
C SER A 48 -35.75 -13.88 19.75
N SER A 49 -34.78 -13.14 19.48
CA SER A 49 -34.68 -11.76 19.88
C SER A 49 -35.05 -10.90 18.67
N PRO A 50 -35.80 -9.83 18.86
CA PRO A 50 -36.07 -8.90 17.77
C PRO A 50 -34.83 -8.12 17.35
N GLU A 51 -33.77 -8.19 18.14
CA GLU A 51 -32.52 -7.51 17.79
C GLU A 51 -31.70 -8.35 16.82
N PRO A 52 -30.93 -7.68 15.92
CA PRO A 52 -30.08 -8.40 15.00
C PRO A 52 -29.08 -9.29 15.73
N ASP A 53 -28.86 -10.47 15.20
CA ASP A 53 -27.88 -11.41 15.67
C ASP A 53 -26.49 -10.72 15.69
N PRO A 54 -25.78 -10.73 16.82
CA PRO A 54 -24.45 -10.16 16.88
C PRO A 54 -23.47 -10.75 15.86
N MET A 55 -23.59 -12.05 15.58
CA MET A 55 -22.77 -12.68 14.54
C MET A 55 -23.10 -12.14 13.16
N ALA A 56 -24.39 -11.91 12.89
CA ALA A 56 -24.81 -11.36 11.62
C ALA A 56 -24.27 -9.95 11.41
N LYS A 57 -24.20 -9.15 12.49
CA LYS A 57 -23.62 -7.81 12.41
C LYS A 57 -22.15 -7.85 12.06
N VAL A 58 -21.39 -8.71 12.74
CA VAL A 58 -19.96 -8.84 12.49
C VAL A 58 -19.72 -9.37 11.07
N PHE A 59 -20.49 -10.37 10.67
CA PHE A 59 -20.36 -10.92 9.32
C PHE A 59 -20.66 -9.87 8.26
N SER A 60 -21.71 -9.09 8.45
CA SER A 60 -22.06 -8.00 7.53
C SER A 60 -20.96 -6.95 7.46
N LYS A 61 -20.35 -6.64 8.61
CA LYS A 61 -19.24 -5.69 8.67
C LYS A 61 -18.03 -6.23 7.91
N ILE A 62 -17.73 -7.50 8.06
CA ILE A 62 -16.64 -8.15 7.32
C ILE A 62 -16.88 -8.02 5.81
N CYS A 63 -18.10 -8.30 5.35
CA CYS A 63 -18.42 -8.19 3.93
C CYS A 63 -18.23 -6.77 3.41
N GLU A 64 -18.64 -5.76 4.17
CA GLU A 64 -18.44 -4.36 3.80
C GLU A 64 -16.96 -4.02 3.71
N GLU A 65 -16.19 -4.47 4.69
CA GLU A 65 -14.77 -4.17 4.75
C GLU A 65 -13.98 -4.90 3.67
N GLU A 66 -14.42 -6.11 3.29
CA GLU A 66 -13.81 -6.83 2.18
C GLU A 66 -14.04 -6.11 0.84
N LYS A 67 -15.19 -5.48 0.65
CA LYS A 67 -15.45 -4.66 -0.53
C LYS A 67 -14.53 -3.44 -0.57
N LYS A 68 -14.31 -2.81 0.58
CA LYS A 68 -13.37 -1.70 0.69
C LYS A 68 -11.95 -2.16 0.38
N LEU A 69 -11.56 -3.33 0.87
CA LEU A 69 -10.25 -3.90 0.59
C LEU A 69 -10.05 -4.12 -0.91
N GLU A 70 -11.05 -4.71 -1.56
CA GLU A 70 -10.98 -4.95 -3.00
C GLU A 70 -10.75 -3.66 -3.79
N LYS A 71 -11.46 -2.60 -3.40
CA LYS A 71 -11.30 -1.29 -4.03
C LYS A 71 -9.89 -0.73 -3.79
N LEU A 72 -9.40 -0.80 -2.55
CA LEU A 72 -8.06 -0.33 -2.20
C LEU A 72 -6.98 -1.11 -2.95
N MET A 73 -7.14 -2.41 -3.07
CA MET A 73 -6.18 -3.25 -3.81
C MET A 73 -6.15 -2.88 -5.29
N ARG A 74 -7.30 -2.62 -5.87
CA ARG A 74 -7.40 -2.25 -7.27
C ARG A 74 -6.74 -0.89 -7.52
N GLU A 75 -7.05 0.09 -6.67
CA GLU A 75 -6.45 1.42 -6.77
C GLU A 75 -4.93 1.37 -6.59
N CYS A 76 -4.47 0.56 -5.63
CA CYS A 76 -3.04 0.37 -5.37
C CYS A 76 -2.35 -0.24 -6.59
N SER A 77 -2.92 -1.30 -7.14
CA SER A 77 -2.37 -1.99 -8.29
C SER A 77 -2.30 -1.09 -9.52
N ASP A 78 -3.38 -0.35 -9.79
CA ASP A 78 -3.45 0.55 -10.94
C ASP A 78 -2.44 1.68 -10.82
N PHE A 79 -2.33 2.27 -9.64
CA PHE A 79 -1.38 3.36 -9.41
C PHE A 79 0.06 2.87 -9.53
N ARG A 80 0.36 1.71 -8.92
CA ARG A 80 1.70 1.13 -9.00
C ARG A 80 2.10 0.84 -10.44
N LEU A 81 1.20 0.26 -11.22
CA LEU A 81 1.47 -0.02 -12.63
C LEU A 81 1.74 1.26 -13.40
N MET A 82 0.94 2.30 -13.18
CA MET A 82 1.13 3.57 -13.83
C MET A 82 2.51 4.17 -13.51
N VAL A 83 2.90 4.13 -12.23
CA VAL A 83 4.20 4.66 -11.81
C VAL A 83 5.34 3.84 -12.42
N MET A 84 5.19 2.52 -12.45
CA MET A 84 6.21 1.67 -13.08
C MET A 84 6.40 2.01 -14.55
N GLU A 85 5.32 2.24 -15.26
CA GLU A 85 5.40 2.65 -16.68
C GLU A 85 6.07 4.01 -16.83
N GLU A 86 5.73 4.96 -15.96
CA GLU A 86 6.35 6.28 -15.99
C GLU A 86 7.84 6.22 -15.71
N ILE A 87 8.25 5.43 -14.70
CA ILE A 87 9.67 5.24 -14.40
C ILE A 87 10.40 4.65 -15.61
N ASN A 88 9.78 3.69 -16.28
CA ASN A 88 10.39 3.06 -17.44
C ASN A 88 10.54 3.99 -18.64
N LEU A 89 9.84 5.10 -18.66
CA LEU A 89 9.96 6.09 -19.72
C LEU A 89 11.11 7.08 -19.51
N LEU A 90 11.75 7.03 -18.36
CA LEU A 90 12.94 7.88 -18.14
C LEU A 90 14.08 7.40 -19.05
N ASP A 91 14.83 8.36 -19.59
CA ASP A 91 15.91 8.06 -20.52
C ASP A 91 17.13 7.45 -19.84
N ASN A 92 17.38 7.86 -18.59
CA ASN A 92 18.57 7.43 -17.88
C ASN A 92 18.33 6.10 -17.17
N PHE A 93 19.05 5.06 -17.59
CA PHE A 93 18.94 3.72 -17.03
C PHE A 93 19.22 3.69 -15.53
N VAL A 94 20.22 4.44 -15.09
CA VAL A 94 20.60 4.46 -13.67
C VAL A 94 19.47 5.04 -12.81
N TYR A 95 18.84 6.10 -13.33
CA TYR A 95 17.71 6.72 -12.62
C TYR A 95 16.50 5.81 -12.58
N ARG A 96 16.22 5.11 -13.68
CA ARG A 96 15.12 4.13 -13.70
C ARG A 96 15.30 3.08 -12.62
N LYS A 97 16.51 2.51 -12.54
CA LYS A 97 16.81 1.46 -11.57
C LYS A 97 16.67 1.98 -10.13
N LEU A 98 17.22 3.15 -9.87
CA LEU A 98 17.19 3.75 -8.54
C LEU A 98 15.76 4.00 -8.08
N LEU A 99 14.96 4.67 -8.92
CA LEU A 99 13.58 4.99 -8.55
C LEU A 99 12.72 3.73 -8.40
N PHE A 100 12.94 2.75 -9.24
CA PHE A 100 12.23 1.49 -9.15
C PHE A 100 12.54 0.77 -7.84
N MET A 101 13.81 0.64 -7.49
CA MET A 101 14.20 -0.07 -6.28
C MET A 101 13.76 0.65 -5.01
N VAL A 102 13.79 1.97 -5.01
CA VAL A 102 13.39 2.75 -3.83
C VAL A 102 11.87 2.81 -3.70
N TYR A 103 11.15 3.14 -4.76
CA TYR A 103 9.73 3.46 -4.67
C TYR A 103 8.80 2.29 -4.97
N ILE A 104 9.24 1.33 -5.76
CA ILE A 104 8.43 0.13 -6.05
C ILE A 104 8.80 -1.00 -5.11
N HIS A 105 10.10 -1.30 -4.97
CA HIS A 105 10.55 -2.36 -4.07
C HIS A 105 10.61 -1.97 -2.61
N GLY A 106 10.69 -0.67 -2.31
CA GLY A 106 10.71 -0.20 -0.93
C GLY A 106 12.06 -0.19 -0.27
N MET A 107 13.15 -0.23 -1.03
CA MET A 107 14.48 -0.11 -0.46
C MET A 107 14.75 1.33 -0.02
N ASN A 108 15.41 1.52 1.13
CA ASN A 108 15.88 2.85 1.46
C ASN A 108 17.23 3.11 0.75
N LEU A 109 17.64 4.38 0.75
CA LEU A 109 18.85 4.77 0.02
C LEU A 109 20.11 4.11 0.58
N ALA A 110 20.16 3.89 1.89
CA ALA A 110 21.32 3.24 2.52
C ALA A 110 21.44 1.78 2.05
N GLU A 111 20.32 1.06 2.01
CA GLU A 111 20.30 -0.31 1.53
C GLU A 111 20.70 -0.37 0.05
N TYR A 112 20.18 0.56 -0.75
CA TYR A 112 20.49 0.60 -2.17
C TYR A 112 21.98 0.90 -2.41
N SER A 113 22.56 1.82 -1.65
CA SER A 113 23.96 2.16 -1.80
C SER A 113 24.85 0.95 -1.50
N LYS A 114 24.50 0.16 -0.48
CA LYS A 114 25.23 -1.06 -0.14
C LYS A 114 25.11 -2.11 -1.24
N SER A 115 23.91 -2.30 -1.77
CA SER A 115 23.66 -3.33 -2.79
C SER A 115 24.39 -3.01 -4.10
N GLU A 116 24.58 -1.75 -4.41
CA GLU A 116 25.25 -1.32 -5.64
C GLU A 116 26.73 -0.98 -5.44
N ASN A 117 27.23 -1.09 -4.22
CA ASN A 117 28.62 -0.77 -3.87
C ASN A 117 29.00 0.69 -4.15
N TYR A 118 28.08 1.61 -3.91
CA TYR A 118 28.32 3.04 -4.00
C TYR A 118 28.26 3.67 -2.63
N SER A 119 28.89 4.85 -2.49
CA SER A 119 28.76 5.61 -1.24
C SER A 119 27.34 6.13 -1.09
N TYR A 120 26.90 6.28 0.16
CA TYR A 120 25.57 6.85 0.43
C TYR A 120 25.42 8.26 -0.15
N GLY A 121 26.47 9.08 -0.02
CA GLY A 121 26.42 10.45 -0.56
C GLY A 121 26.23 10.49 -2.07
N TYR A 122 26.88 9.57 -2.78
CA TYR A 122 26.72 9.46 -4.23
C TYR A 122 25.28 9.08 -4.59
N ILE A 123 24.74 8.07 -3.91
CA ILE A 123 23.36 7.62 -4.18
C ILE A 123 22.35 8.72 -3.81
N ARG A 124 22.58 9.43 -2.72
CA ARG A 124 21.71 10.54 -2.32
C ARG A 124 21.65 11.61 -3.39
N ASN A 125 22.80 11.98 -3.94
CA ASN A 125 22.86 12.98 -5.00
C ASN A 125 22.18 12.48 -6.27
N MET A 126 22.40 11.20 -6.61
CA MET A 126 21.77 10.59 -7.77
C MET A 126 20.24 10.56 -7.61
N HIS A 127 19.78 10.28 -6.40
CA HIS A 127 18.35 10.27 -6.08
C HIS A 127 17.71 11.64 -6.34
N ILE A 128 18.38 12.70 -5.90
CA ILE A 128 17.91 14.06 -6.14
C ILE A 128 17.79 14.34 -7.63
N LYS A 129 18.80 13.95 -8.40
CA LYS A 129 18.79 14.15 -9.85
C LYS A 129 17.72 13.33 -10.54
N ALA A 130 17.53 12.10 -10.10
CA ALA A 130 16.50 11.21 -10.66
C ALA A 130 15.11 11.78 -10.40
N LEU A 131 14.85 12.25 -9.18
CA LEU A 131 13.57 12.88 -8.85
C LEU A 131 13.32 14.13 -9.68
N LYS A 132 14.34 14.93 -9.88
CA LYS A 132 14.22 16.13 -10.69
C LYS A 132 13.88 15.79 -12.14
N GLN A 133 14.53 14.79 -12.70
CA GLN A 133 14.24 14.37 -14.07
C GLN A 133 12.81 13.82 -14.19
N PHE A 134 12.37 13.04 -13.22
CA PHE A 134 11.00 12.54 -13.19
C PHE A 134 9.99 13.68 -13.11
N GLU A 135 10.25 14.64 -12.25
CA GLU A 135 9.37 15.79 -12.06
C GLU A 135 9.25 16.62 -13.33
N GLU A 136 10.37 16.87 -14.01
CA GLU A 136 10.39 17.62 -15.26
C GLU A 136 9.61 16.90 -16.36
N LYS A 137 9.66 15.59 -16.39
CA LYS A 137 9.02 14.83 -17.46
C LYS A 137 7.52 14.61 -17.22
N PHE A 138 7.10 14.38 -15.97
CA PHE A 138 5.72 13.94 -15.68
C PHE A 138 4.91 14.91 -14.83
N LEU A 139 5.54 15.80 -14.14
CA LEU A 139 4.87 16.72 -13.24
C LEU A 139 5.14 18.19 -13.64
#